data_4385c68525bb6098514e48bae82a034b
#
_entry.id   4385c68525bb6098514e48bae82a034b
#
_cell.length_a   1.000
_cell.length_b   1.000
_cell.length_c   1.000
_cell.angle_alpha   90.00
_cell.angle_beta   90.00
_cell.angle_gamma   90.00
#
_symmetry.space_group_name_H-M   'P 1'
#
loop_
_entity.id
_entity.type
_entity.pdbx_description
1 polymer ?
#
loop_
_entity_poly.entity_id
_entity_poly.type
_entity_poly.pdbx_seq_one_letter_code
_entity_poly.pdbx_strand_id
1 'polypeptide(L)'
;GKPIIDYNLKFFNKFKKKIIITGYKSQLIKKKLKNENFKFVINKKFSSTNMVYSLFCASGIIKESVVICYSDIIFDDKIYKKLSKNITSIVVKNNWYEYWKKRMKTKDVLNDAENLIIKKGYVNSIGGKIIKKVPKCQFMGLIKIKYKDFLSLKIFFKGLKNKKIDFTNFLNLAINNKIIKLRAFETDLFWLEIDSVKDLKVAEKLI
;
A
#
# COMPACT_ATOMS: atom_id res chain seq x y z
N GLY A 1 20.84 -11.76 4.94
CA GLY A 1 19.93 -11.44 3.83
C GLY A 1 19.87 -9.94 3.56
N LYS A 2 19.32 -9.56 2.44
CA LYS A 2 19.12 -8.17 2.03
C LYS A 2 17.81 -7.62 2.62
N PRO A 3 17.77 -6.45 3.27
CA PRO A 3 16.53 -5.86 3.77
C PRO A 3 15.49 -5.62 2.66
N ILE A 4 14.20 -5.78 2.98
CA ILE A 4 13.08 -5.62 2.01
C ILE A 4 13.18 -4.29 1.25
N ILE A 5 13.49 -3.19 1.94
CA ILE A 5 13.57 -1.87 1.33
C ILE A 5 14.60 -1.77 0.20
N ASP A 6 15.69 -2.53 0.29
CA ASP A 6 16.78 -2.51 -0.71
C ASP A 6 16.34 -3.08 -2.05
N TYR A 7 15.36 -4.01 -2.06
CA TYR A 7 14.78 -4.54 -3.31
C TYR A 7 13.98 -3.48 -4.07
N ASN A 8 13.40 -2.54 -3.36
CA ASN A 8 12.54 -1.50 -3.93
C ASN A 8 13.26 -0.17 -4.23
N LEU A 9 14.56 -0.04 -3.88
CA LEU A 9 15.32 1.21 -4.11
C LEU A 9 15.30 1.64 -5.58
N LYS A 10 15.41 0.70 -6.52
CA LYS A 10 15.34 0.99 -7.96
C LYS A 10 14.02 1.66 -8.35
N PHE A 11 12.91 1.23 -7.75
CA PHE A 11 11.61 1.86 -7.94
C PHE A 11 11.57 3.25 -7.30
N PHE A 12 12.02 3.40 -6.05
CA PHE A 12 11.99 4.68 -5.34
C PHE A 12 12.89 5.72 -6.01
N ASN A 13 14.00 5.31 -6.64
CA ASN A 13 14.91 6.22 -7.33
C ASN A 13 14.34 6.82 -8.63
N LYS A 14 13.16 6.35 -9.09
CA LYS A 14 12.39 7.01 -10.16
C LYS A 14 11.69 8.30 -9.69
N PHE A 15 11.68 8.59 -8.39
CA PHE A 15 11.02 9.76 -7.82
C PHE A 15 12.05 10.76 -7.28
N LYS A 16 11.87 12.05 -7.61
CA LYS A 16 12.75 13.13 -7.12
C LYS A 16 12.58 13.34 -5.61
N LYS A 17 11.34 13.23 -5.09
CA LYS A 17 11.02 13.40 -3.68
C LYS A 17 10.60 12.05 -3.09
N LYS A 18 11.31 11.65 -2.07
CA LYS A 18 11.08 10.38 -1.37
C LYS A 18 10.85 10.65 0.11
N ILE A 19 9.76 10.10 0.66
CA ILE A 19 9.38 10.28 2.06
C ILE A 19 9.23 8.91 2.69
N ILE A 20 9.84 8.70 3.84
CA ILE A 20 9.60 7.53 4.68
C ILE A 20 8.91 7.97 5.96
N ILE A 21 7.79 7.35 6.27
CA ILE A 21 7.10 7.55 7.52
C ILE A 21 7.50 6.40 8.46
N THR A 22 8.07 6.76 9.60
CA THR A 22 8.62 5.83 10.57
C THR A 22 7.88 5.93 11.91
N GLY A 23 8.01 4.89 12.74
CA GLY A 23 7.51 4.85 14.11
C GLY A 23 8.48 4.07 14.98
N TYR A 24 8.18 2.78 15.20
CA TYR A 24 9.02 1.86 15.95
C TYR A 24 10.43 1.76 15.34
N LYS A 25 11.44 1.80 16.20
CA LYS A 25 12.87 1.71 15.81
C LYS A 25 13.27 2.64 14.65
N SER A 26 12.69 3.83 14.57
CA SER A 26 12.92 4.79 13.48
C SER A 26 14.41 5.09 13.20
N GLN A 27 15.26 5.05 14.25
CA GLN A 27 16.69 5.30 14.10
C GLN A 27 17.41 4.23 13.29
N LEU A 28 16.97 2.96 13.35
CA LEU A 28 17.55 1.89 12.53
C LEU A 28 17.30 2.12 11.05
N ILE A 29 16.07 2.52 10.69
CA ILE A 29 15.71 2.85 9.30
C ILE A 29 16.50 4.07 8.81
N LYS A 30 16.60 5.12 9.63
CA LYS A 30 17.42 6.30 9.30
C LYS A 30 18.88 5.95 9.09
N LYS A 31 19.48 5.12 9.97
CA LYS A 31 20.86 4.67 9.85
C LYS A 31 21.06 3.87 8.56
N LYS A 32 20.14 2.95 8.24
CA LYS A 32 20.20 2.11 7.03
C LYS A 32 20.15 2.97 5.76
N LEU A 33 19.33 4.00 5.73
CA LEU A 33 19.07 4.83 4.55
C LEU A 33 19.79 6.18 4.57
N LYS A 34 20.83 6.34 5.39
CA LYS A 34 21.55 7.62 5.54
C LYS A 34 22.12 8.18 4.22
N ASN A 35 22.49 7.27 3.29
CA ASN A 35 23.07 7.62 1.99
C ASN A 35 22.01 7.74 0.89
N GLU A 36 20.74 7.48 1.21
CA GLU A 36 19.61 7.57 0.29
C GLU A 36 18.88 8.90 0.50
N ASN A 37 18.49 9.56 -0.57
CA ASN A 37 17.81 10.86 -0.49
C ASN A 37 16.34 10.70 -0.06
N PHE A 38 16.10 10.30 1.21
CA PHE A 38 14.79 10.21 1.82
C PHE A 38 14.55 11.31 2.85
N LYS A 39 13.36 11.91 2.82
CA LYS A 39 12.85 12.74 3.91
C LYS A 39 12.12 11.87 4.92
N PHE A 40 12.50 11.95 6.19
CA PHE A 40 11.91 11.16 7.26
C PHE A 40 10.83 11.94 8.01
N VAL A 41 9.68 11.30 8.21
CA VAL A 41 8.58 11.79 9.06
C VAL A 41 8.33 10.75 10.14
N ILE A 42 8.16 11.18 11.38
CA ILE A 42 7.93 10.28 12.51
C ILE A 42 6.46 10.36 12.91
N ASN A 43 5.76 9.22 12.88
CA ASN A 43 4.50 9.07 13.58
C ASN A 43 4.79 8.74 15.05
N LYS A 44 4.70 9.74 15.93
CA LYS A 44 4.94 9.54 17.37
C LYS A 44 3.86 8.69 18.07
N LYS A 45 2.69 8.52 17.41
CA LYS A 45 1.56 7.72 17.90
C LYS A 45 1.42 6.37 17.19
N PHE A 46 2.51 5.81 16.68
CA PHE A 46 2.48 4.58 15.86
C PHE A 46 1.84 3.38 16.59
N SER A 47 2.01 3.27 17.91
CA SER A 47 1.45 2.17 18.73
C SER A 47 -0.07 2.25 18.93
N SER A 48 -0.68 3.42 18.75
CA SER A 48 -2.11 3.67 18.99
C SER A 48 -2.89 4.10 17.74
N THR A 49 -2.22 4.19 16.58
CA THR A 49 -2.81 4.61 15.31
C THR A 49 -2.54 3.57 14.21
N ASN A 50 -3.04 3.82 13.02
CA ASN A 50 -2.84 2.94 11.87
C ASN A 50 -2.23 3.70 10.68
N MET A 51 -2.08 3.00 9.52
CA MET A 51 -1.42 3.50 8.31
C MET A 51 -1.97 4.83 7.81
N VAL A 52 -3.28 5.03 7.86
CA VAL A 52 -3.93 6.28 7.42
C VAL A 52 -3.45 7.48 8.24
N TYR A 53 -3.35 7.33 9.55
CA TYR A 53 -2.80 8.36 10.42
C TYR A 53 -1.34 8.65 10.08
N SER A 54 -0.55 7.58 9.88
CA SER A 54 0.86 7.69 9.47
C SER A 54 0.99 8.49 8.18
N LEU A 55 0.20 8.17 7.14
CA LEU A 55 0.19 8.91 5.88
C LEU A 55 -0.01 10.41 6.11
N PHE A 56 -1.00 10.79 6.91
CA PHE A 56 -1.31 12.20 7.13
C PHE A 56 -0.33 12.92 8.06
N CYS A 57 0.57 12.21 8.79
CA CYS A 57 1.72 12.84 9.43
C CYS A 57 2.63 13.53 8.41
N ALA A 58 2.72 13.02 7.17
CA ALA A 58 3.50 13.63 6.10
C ALA A 58 2.75 14.73 5.33
N SER A 59 1.49 15.02 5.64
CA SER A 59 0.64 15.91 4.84
C SER A 59 1.15 17.36 4.75
N GLY A 60 1.99 17.79 5.69
CA GLY A 60 2.61 19.13 5.65
C GLY A 60 3.66 19.29 4.55
N ILE A 61 4.28 18.19 4.12
CA ILE A 61 5.37 18.18 3.15
C ILE A 61 4.97 17.60 1.78
N ILE A 62 3.82 16.94 1.68
CA ILE A 62 3.25 16.47 0.41
C ILE A 62 2.54 17.65 -0.26
N LYS A 63 3.07 18.11 -1.41
CA LYS A 63 2.56 19.27 -2.18
C LYS A 63 2.24 18.92 -3.63
N GLU A 64 2.28 17.65 -3.98
CA GLU A 64 2.03 17.13 -5.32
C GLU A 64 1.40 15.73 -5.26
N SER A 65 1.03 15.16 -6.40
CA SER A 65 0.52 13.79 -6.48
C SER A 65 1.54 12.81 -5.88
N VAL A 66 1.08 11.85 -5.10
CA VAL A 66 1.93 10.94 -4.33
C VAL A 66 1.70 9.49 -4.75
N VAL A 67 2.78 8.72 -4.79
CA VAL A 67 2.73 7.26 -4.83
C VAL A 67 3.05 6.75 -3.42
N ILE A 68 2.17 5.92 -2.89
CA ILE A 68 2.31 5.30 -1.58
C ILE A 68 2.62 3.83 -1.82
N CYS A 69 3.64 3.35 -1.11
CA CYS A 69 4.09 1.97 -1.12
C CYS A 69 4.10 1.43 0.31
N TYR A 70 3.53 0.26 0.51
CA TYR A 70 3.66 -0.48 1.77
C TYR A 70 5.11 -0.94 1.96
N SER A 71 5.53 -1.15 3.19
CA SER A 71 6.91 -1.43 3.56
C SER A 71 7.29 -2.92 3.50
N ASP A 72 6.31 -3.78 3.44
CA ASP A 72 6.38 -5.25 3.54
C ASP A 72 6.27 -5.96 2.20
N ILE A 73 6.29 -5.23 1.09
CA ILE A 73 6.16 -5.78 -0.27
C ILE A 73 7.48 -5.69 -1.04
N ILE A 74 7.70 -6.67 -1.93
CA ILE A 74 8.74 -6.65 -2.96
C ILE A 74 8.06 -6.82 -4.31
N PHE A 75 8.45 -6.03 -5.31
CA PHE A 75 7.78 -6.03 -6.61
C PHE A 75 8.70 -5.62 -7.77
N ASP A 76 8.31 -5.98 -9.00
CA ASP A 76 8.99 -5.56 -10.22
C ASP A 76 8.82 -4.05 -10.42
N ASP A 77 9.93 -3.32 -10.57
CA ASP A 77 9.94 -1.87 -10.75
C ASP A 77 9.25 -1.38 -12.05
N LYS A 78 9.01 -2.26 -13.02
CA LYS A 78 8.20 -1.98 -14.23
C LYS A 78 6.77 -1.54 -13.90
N ILE A 79 6.29 -1.83 -12.70
CA ILE A 79 4.98 -1.40 -12.20
C ILE A 79 4.83 0.13 -12.19
N TYR A 80 5.96 0.86 -12.16
CA TYR A 80 6.00 2.32 -12.27
C TYR A 80 5.20 2.85 -13.47
N LYS A 81 5.25 2.15 -14.62
CA LYS A 81 4.49 2.53 -15.83
C LYS A 81 2.98 2.61 -15.59
N LYS A 82 2.44 1.78 -14.70
CA LYS A 82 1.01 1.81 -14.33
C LYS A 82 0.68 3.01 -13.42
N LEU A 83 1.61 3.39 -12.57
CA LEU A 83 1.47 4.50 -11.61
C LEU A 83 1.86 5.87 -12.18
N SER A 84 2.50 5.93 -13.35
CA SER A 84 2.90 7.19 -14.00
C SER A 84 1.70 8.00 -14.54
N LYS A 85 0.57 7.34 -14.84
CA LYS A 85 -0.65 8.00 -15.33
C LYS A 85 -1.20 8.99 -14.32
N ASN A 86 -1.66 10.15 -14.78
CA ASN A 86 -2.21 11.21 -13.90
C ASN A 86 -3.65 10.91 -13.43
N ILE A 87 -3.81 9.82 -12.71
CA ILE A 87 -5.10 9.37 -12.19
C ILE A 87 -4.89 8.73 -10.79
N THR A 88 -5.83 8.94 -9.88
CA THR A 88 -5.87 8.24 -8.58
C THR A 88 -6.19 6.77 -8.83
N SER A 89 -5.26 5.89 -8.47
CA SER A 89 -5.29 4.48 -8.88
C SER A 89 -4.55 3.59 -7.92
N ILE A 90 -5.01 2.35 -7.82
CA ILE A 90 -4.29 1.23 -7.18
C ILE A 90 -3.75 0.27 -8.22
N VAL A 91 -2.73 -0.47 -7.85
CA VAL A 91 -2.30 -1.66 -8.56
C VAL A 91 -2.83 -2.89 -7.84
N VAL A 92 -3.39 -3.81 -8.60
CA VAL A 92 -3.98 -5.04 -8.06
C VAL A 92 -3.34 -6.26 -8.73
N LYS A 93 -3.00 -7.25 -7.92
CA LYS A 93 -2.33 -8.47 -8.35
C LYS A 93 -3.34 -9.51 -8.81
N ASN A 94 -3.23 -9.94 -10.06
CA ASN A 94 -3.83 -11.20 -10.53
C ASN A 94 -3.07 -12.40 -9.92
N ASN A 95 -3.63 -13.58 -9.99
CA ASN A 95 -2.97 -14.83 -9.54
C ASN A 95 -2.41 -14.77 -8.10
N TRP A 96 -2.93 -13.85 -7.27
CA TRP A 96 -2.55 -13.65 -5.88
C TRP A 96 -2.75 -14.92 -5.05
N TYR A 97 -3.82 -15.68 -5.32
CA TYR A 97 -4.23 -16.87 -4.58
C TYR A 97 -3.16 -17.96 -4.63
N GLU A 98 -2.55 -18.20 -5.80
CA GLU A 98 -1.50 -19.21 -5.96
C GLU A 98 -0.22 -18.85 -5.17
N TYR A 99 0.11 -17.57 -5.08
CA TYR A 99 1.20 -17.11 -4.23
C TYR A 99 0.87 -17.29 -2.75
N TRP A 100 -0.32 -16.88 -2.33
CA TRP A 100 -0.72 -16.96 -0.92
C TRP A 100 -0.84 -18.38 -0.39
N LYS A 101 -1.23 -19.36 -1.22
CA LYS A 101 -1.18 -20.78 -0.87
C LYS A 101 0.23 -21.28 -0.52
N LYS A 102 1.28 -20.65 -1.02
CA LYS A 102 2.67 -20.97 -0.65
C LYS A 102 3.03 -20.42 0.74
N ARG A 103 2.40 -19.32 1.16
CA ARG A 103 2.63 -18.65 2.45
C ARG A 103 1.85 -19.32 3.59
N MET A 104 0.60 -19.69 3.34
CA MET A 104 -0.34 -20.11 4.39
C MET A 104 -1.20 -21.30 3.95
N LYS A 105 -1.90 -21.92 4.91
CA LYS A 105 -2.87 -22.98 4.61
C LYS A 105 -4.04 -22.44 3.81
N THR A 106 -4.61 -23.25 2.91
CA THR A 106 -5.71 -22.83 2.03
C THR A 106 -6.89 -22.17 2.75
N LYS A 107 -7.26 -22.67 3.94
CA LYS A 107 -8.33 -22.08 4.75
C LYS A 107 -8.00 -20.68 5.26
N ASP A 108 -6.72 -20.42 5.53
CA ASP A 108 -6.25 -19.15 6.08
C ASP A 108 -6.15 -18.09 4.98
N VAL A 109 -5.88 -18.50 3.72
CA VAL A 109 -5.83 -17.61 2.54
C VAL A 109 -7.12 -16.83 2.39
N LEU A 110 -8.28 -17.48 2.51
CA LEU A 110 -9.57 -16.81 2.34
C LEU A 110 -9.97 -15.98 3.56
N ASN A 111 -9.47 -16.31 4.74
CA ASN A 111 -9.71 -15.53 5.96
C ASN A 111 -8.89 -14.23 5.98
N ASP A 112 -7.69 -14.26 5.38
CA ASP A 112 -6.77 -13.13 5.31
C ASP A 112 -7.08 -12.21 4.12
N ALA A 113 -7.60 -12.77 3.03
CA ALA A 113 -7.91 -12.00 1.83
C ALA A 113 -9.04 -11.00 2.06
N GLU A 114 -8.85 -9.80 1.52
CA GLU A 114 -9.83 -8.73 1.59
C GLU A 114 -10.80 -8.75 0.41
N ASN A 115 -12.01 -8.24 0.63
CA ASN A 115 -12.96 -8.02 -0.44
C ASN A 115 -12.45 -6.96 -1.42
N LEU A 116 -12.57 -7.24 -2.72
CA LEU A 116 -12.26 -6.29 -3.79
C LEU A 116 -13.22 -6.48 -4.96
N ILE A 117 -14.02 -5.46 -5.24
CA ILE A 117 -14.95 -5.44 -6.37
C ILE A 117 -14.56 -4.31 -7.32
N ILE A 118 -14.27 -4.69 -8.55
CA ILE A 118 -13.93 -3.76 -9.63
C ILE A 118 -15.05 -3.80 -10.67
N LYS A 119 -15.57 -2.63 -11.06
CA LYS A 119 -16.56 -2.46 -12.13
C LYS A 119 -16.06 -1.44 -13.15
N LYS A 120 -16.05 -1.81 -14.44
CA LYS A 120 -15.56 -0.95 -15.53
C LYS A 120 -14.17 -0.36 -15.27
N GLY A 121 -13.29 -1.14 -14.58
CA GLY A 121 -11.94 -0.76 -14.23
C GLY A 121 -11.81 0.23 -13.06
N TYR A 122 -12.89 0.49 -12.32
CA TYR A 122 -12.87 1.27 -11.09
C TYR A 122 -13.21 0.40 -9.87
N VAL A 123 -12.59 0.70 -8.75
CA VAL A 123 -12.88 0.06 -7.48
C VAL A 123 -14.27 0.51 -7.02
N ASN A 124 -15.15 -0.46 -6.85
CA ASN A 124 -16.50 -0.26 -6.31
C ASN A 124 -16.54 -0.55 -4.80
N SER A 125 -15.74 -1.51 -4.34
CA SER A 125 -15.58 -1.85 -2.93
C SER A 125 -14.20 -2.45 -2.70
N ILE A 126 -13.58 -2.15 -1.55
CA ILE A 126 -12.25 -2.65 -1.15
C ILE A 126 -12.20 -2.79 0.37
N GLY A 127 -11.46 -3.79 0.86
CA GLY A 127 -11.28 -4.01 2.30
C GLY A 127 -12.41 -4.79 2.95
N GLY A 128 -12.18 -5.19 4.20
CA GLY A 128 -13.09 -6.06 4.95
C GLY A 128 -13.12 -7.50 4.44
N LYS A 129 -13.94 -8.32 5.08
CA LYS A 129 -14.04 -9.75 4.75
C LYS A 129 -14.69 -9.97 3.37
N ILE A 130 -14.30 -11.06 2.72
CA ILE A 130 -14.96 -11.53 1.50
C ILE A 130 -16.40 -11.93 1.83
N ILE A 131 -17.37 -11.30 1.15
CA ILE A 131 -18.79 -11.51 1.47
C ILE A 131 -19.46 -12.51 0.51
N LYS A 132 -19.16 -12.45 -0.78
CA LYS A 132 -19.91 -13.21 -1.81
C LYS A 132 -19.05 -14.10 -2.69
N LYS A 133 -17.93 -13.60 -3.18
CA LYS A 133 -17.09 -14.29 -4.16
C LYS A 133 -15.62 -13.93 -3.93
N VAL A 134 -14.76 -14.94 -4.04
CA VAL A 134 -13.31 -14.75 -3.99
C VAL A 134 -12.90 -13.73 -5.04
N PRO A 135 -12.21 -12.66 -4.67
CA PRO A 135 -11.78 -11.62 -5.62
C PRO A 135 -10.85 -12.18 -6.69
N LYS A 136 -11.04 -11.74 -7.94
CA LYS A 136 -10.15 -12.08 -9.05
C LYS A 136 -8.71 -11.59 -8.80
N CYS A 137 -8.57 -10.47 -8.13
CA CYS A 137 -7.27 -9.85 -7.80
C CYS A 137 -7.31 -9.25 -6.40
N GLN A 138 -6.12 -8.98 -5.83
CA GLN A 138 -5.95 -8.34 -4.52
C GLN A 138 -5.14 -7.04 -4.64
N PHE A 139 -5.48 -6.08 -3.77
CA PHE A 139 -4.65 -4.90 -3.56
C PHE A 139 -3.44 -5.28 -2.70
N MET A 140 -2.27 -4.92 -3.16
CA MET A 140 -1.03 -5.31 -2.52
C MET A 140 -0.12 -4.10 -2.21
N GLY A 141 -0.71 -3.01 -1.72
CA GLY A 141 0.04 -1.93 -1.09
C GLY A 141 0.63 -0.86 -2.02
N LEU A 142 0.24 -0.78 -3.30
CA LEU A 142 0.69 0.28 -4.21
C LEU A 142 -0.46 1.14 -4.71
N ILE A 143 -0.44 2.42 -4.37
CA ILE A 143 -1.46 3.40 -4.75
C ILE A 143 -0.83 4.71 -5.21
N LYS A 144 -1.35 5.29 -6.28
CA LYS A 144 -1.14 6.69 -6.64
C LYS A 144 -2.36 7.52 -6.28
N ILE A 145 -2.13 8.66 -5.65
CA ILE A 145 -3.17 9.62 -5.31
C ILE A 145 -2.82 10.97 -5.94
N LYS A 146 -3.71 11.50 -6.76
CA LYS A 146 -3.61 12.87 -7.28
C LYS A 146 -3.64 13.87 -6.12
N TYR A 147 -2.92 14.98 -6.23
CA TYR A 147 -2.84 15.96 -5.15
C TYR A 147 -4.22 16.49 -4.71
N LYS A 148 -5.11 16.77 -5.66
CA LYS A 148 -6.50 17.17 -5.35
C LYS A 148 -7.21 16.13 -4.47
N ASP A 149 -7.11 14.86 -4.86
CA ASP A 149 -7.75 13.76 -4.12
C ASP A 149 -7.07 13.54 -2.76
N PHE A 150 -5.76 13.75 -2.66
CA PHE A 150 -5.03 13.70 -1.39
C PHE A 150 -5.55 14.76 -0.40
N LEU A 151 -5.80 15.98 -0.87
CA LEU A 151 -6.37 17.04 -0.04
C LEU A 151 -7.79 16.69 0.43
N SER A 152 -8.62 16.17 -0.48
CA SER A 152 -9.98 15.71 -0.15
C SER A 152 -9.97 14.56 0.88
N LEU A 153 -9.10 13.58 0.70
CA LEU A 153 -8.91 12.47 1.65
C LEU A 153 -8.41 12.96 3.02
N LYS A 154 -7.51 13.96 3.04
CA LYS A 154 -7.02 14.56 4.30
C LYS A 154 -8.16 15.22 5.07
N ILE A 155 -9.00 15.99 4.38
CA ILE A 155 -10.18 16.65 5.01
C ILE A 155 -11.14 15.58 5.52
N PHE A 156 -11.46 14.58 4.69
CA PHE A 156 -12.33 13.47 5.05
C PHE A 156 -11.81 12.72 6.29
N PHE A 157 -10.51 12.38 6.32
CA PHE A 157 -9.91 11.73 7.48
C PHE A 157 -10.00 12.58 8.75
N LYS A 158 -9.81 13.90 8.66
CA LYS A 158 -9.96 14.80 9.82
C LYS A 158 -11.36 14.73 10.43
N GLY A 159 -12.40 14.57 9.61
CA GLY A 159 -13.79 14.44 10.03
C GLY A 159 -14.15 13.08 10.64
N LEU A 160 -13.38 12.02 10.40
CA LEU A 160 -13.68 10.70 10.95
C LEU A 160 -13.50 10.68 12.48
N LYS A 161 -14.44 10.03 13.19
CA LYS A 161 -14.33 9.76 14.64
C LYS A 161 -13.23 8.75 14.92
N ASN A 162 -13.22 7.61 14.20
CA ASN A 162 -12.20 6.58 14.36
C ASN A 162 -10.93 6.93 13.56
N LYS A 163 -9.83 7.24 14.26
CA LYS A 163 -8.51 7.50 13.67
C LYS A 163 -7.65 6.25 13.53
N LYS A 164 -8.09 5.10 14.05
CA LYS A 164 -7.39 3.82 13.98
C LYS A 164 -7.90 2.94 12.83
N ILE A 165 -8.41 3.56 11.77
CA ILE A 165 -8.87 2.85 10.57
C ILE A 165 -7.67 2.37 9.74
N ASP A 166 -7.74 1.14 9.21
CA ASP A 166 -6.80 0.64 8.21
C ASP A 166 -7.02 1.31 6.85
N PHE A 167 -6.08 1.09 5.93
CA PHE A 167 -6.03 1.87 4.70
C PHE A 167 -7.10 1.45 3.69
N THR A 168 -7.39 0.15 3.56
CA THR A 168 -8.39 -0.36 2.61
C THR A 168 -9.81 0.00 3.05
N ASN A 169 -10.13 -0.13 4.34
CA ASN A 169 -11.40 0.35 4.87
C ASN A 169 -11.56 1.87 4.75
N PHE A 170 -10.50 2.64 4.93
CA PHE A 170 -10.52 4.09 4.70
C PHE A 170 -10.81 4.44 3.23
N LEU A 171 -10.14 3.77 2.29
CA LEU A 171 -10.41 3.95 0.86
C LEU A 171 -11.85 3.58 0.51
N ASN A 172 -12.37 2.48 1.08
CA ASN A 172 -13.75 2.05 0.88
C ASN A 172 -14.76 3.11 1.37
N LEU A 173 -14.54 3.67 2.55
CA LEU A 173 -15.36 4.77 3.05
C LEU A 173 -15.29 5.99 2.13
N ALA A 174 -14.10 6.35 1.65
CA ALA A 174 -13.93 7.49 0.74
C ALA A 174 -14.63 7.28 -0.60
N ILE A 175 -14.62 6.05 -1.14
CA ILE A 175 -15.35 5.68 -2.36
C ILE A 175 -16.87 5.78 -2.13
N ASN A 176 -17.38 5.18 -1.06
CA ASN A 176 -18.80 5.16 -0.73
C ASN A 176 -19.37 6.57 -0.49
N ASN A 177 -18.56 7.46 0.11
CA ASN A 177 -18.91 8.87 0.29
C ASN A 177 -18.59 9.75 -0.94
N LYS A 178 -18.22 9.17 -2.08
CA LYS A 178 -17.91 9.88 -3.34
C LYS A 178 -16.79 10.92 -3.21
N ILE A 179 -15.88 10.75 -2.24
CA ILE A 179 -14.72 11.64 -2.02
C ILE A 179 -13.70 11.46 -3.13
N ILE A 180 -13.50 10.20 -3.59
CA ILE A 180 -12.60 9.85 -4.69
C ILE A 180 -13.23 8.82 -5.62
N LYS A 181 -12.72 8.80 -6.88
CA LYS A 181 -12.87 7.66 -7.80
C LYS A 181 -11.50 6.98 -7.90
N LEU A 182 -11.46 5.68 -7.66
CA LEU A 182 -10.24 4.91 -7.59
C LEU A 182 -10.14 3.94 -8.77
N ARG A 183 -9.20 4.17 -9.69
CA ARG A 183 -8.93 3.28 -10.83
C ARG A 183 -8.15 2.07 -10.35
N ALA A 184 -8.47 0.88 -10.86
CA ALA A 184 -7.67 -0.32 -10.65
C ALA A 184 -6.86 -0.67 -11.90
N PHE A 185 -5.55 -0.95 -11.73
CA PHE A 185 -4.67 -1.47 -12.77
C PHE A 185 -4.21 -2.88 -12.40
N GLU A 186 -4.73 -3.86 -13.10
CA GLU A 186 -4.35 -5.26 -12.94
C GLU A 186 -2.92 -5.50 -13.40
N THR A 187 -2.21 -6.41 -12.71
CA THR A 187 -0.84 -6.81 -13.05
C THR A 187 -0.58 -8.28 -12.75
N ASP A 188 0.24 -8.91 -13.59
CA ASP A 188 0.85 -10.22 -13.38
C ASP A 188 2.35 -10.12 -13.05
N LEU A 189 2.92 -8.91 -13.00
CA LEU A 189 4.31 -8.68 -12.65
C LEU A 189 4.62 -9.28 -11.28
N PHE A 190 5.90 -9.63 -11.08
CA PHE A 190 6.40 -10.16 -9.82
C PHE A 190 5.99 -9.29 -8.63
N TRP A 191 5.51 -9.94 -7.58
CA TRP A 191 5.07 -9.30 -6.36
C TRP A 191 5.06 -10.29 -5.20
N LEU A 192 5.62 -9.89 -4.08
CA LEU A 192 5.62 -10.63 -2.82
C LEU A 192 5.21 -9.70 -1.69
N GLU A 193 4.58 -10.27 -0.69
CA GLU A 193 4.25 -9.64 0.58
C GLU A 193 4.85 -10.48 1.71
N ILE A 194 5.42 -9.86 2.73
CA ILE A 194 6.21 -10.52 3.77
C ILE A 194 5.74 -10.01 5.14
N ASP A 195 4.79 -10.72 5.75
CA ASP A 195 4.21 -10.38 7.05
C ASP A 195 4.81 -11.19 8.19
N SER A 196 5.41 -12.33 7.86
CA SER A 196 5.93 -13.28 8.84
C SER A 196 7.30 -13.84 8.44
N VAL A 197 7.98 -14.47 9.39
CA VAL A 197 9.23 -15.23 9.13
C VAL A 197 8.99 -16.37 8.13
N LYS A 198 7.79 -16.95 8.11
CA LYS A 198 7.43 -17.98 7.13
C LYS A 198 7.38 -17.40 5.72
N ASP A 199 6.78 -16.21 5.57
CA ASP A 199 6.72 -15.51 4.28
C ASP A 199 8.10 -15.14 3.78
N LEU A 200 8.99 -14.70 4.69
CA LEU A 200 10.39 -14.44 4.36
C LEU A 200 11.06 -15.66 3.76
N LYS A 201 10.92 -16.85 4.38
CA LYS A 201 11.49 -18.11 3.85
C LYS A 201 10.90 -18.50 2.48
N VAL A 202 9.63 -18.19 2.23
CA VAL A 202 9.03 -18.39 0.91
C VAL A 202 9.56 -17.38 -0.10
N ALA A 203 9.70 -16.13 0.29
CA ALA A 203 10.24 -15.06 -0.55
C ALA A 203 11.69 -15.34 -0.97
N GLU A 204 12.56 -15.81 -0.05
CA GLU A 204 13.95 -16.17 -0.32
C GLU A 204 14.12 -17.27 -1.38
N LYS A 205 13.09 -18.10 -1.59
CA LYS A 205 13.09 -19.13 -2.64
C LYS A 205 12.60 -18.62 -4.00
N LEU A 206 11.97 -17.43 -4.04
CA LEU A 206 11.33 -16.86 -5.22
C LEU A 206 12.11 -15.66 -5.79
N ILE A 207 13.05 -15.10 -5.04
CA ILE A 207 13.95 -14.00 -5.41
C ILE A 207 15.30 -14.54 -5.87
#